data_66dd6168fe753376c8e52863bceb85cf
#
_entry.id   66dd6168fe753376c8e52863bceb85cf
#
_cell.length_a   1.000
_cell.length_b   1.000
_cell.length_c   1.000
_cell.angle_alpha   90.00
_cell.angle_beta   90.00
_cell.angle_gamma   90.00
#
_symmetry.space_group_name_H-M   'P 1'
#
loop_
_entity.id
_entity.type
_entity.pdbx_description
1 polymer ?
#
loop_
_entity_poly.entity_id
_entity_poly.type
_entity_poly.pdbx_seq_one_letter_code
_entity_poly.pdbx_strand_id
1 'polypeptide(L)'
;MLREVQPVLATLVLFLFTSSGCGQASRENSADDGGAPLGPDARADAATMAEATSLSPNDASTAPPDAPTETPETSTPMGSMCNASAARGATLAYQEYEAENGSTNGMVLGPSRAVNDANVFNSIAGESSGREAVELTGTGQYVQITTDCAANSIVVRYVIPDSGDGNGISATLGLYVAGTRVQSLALTSHYAWAYGDPTTTDTTTNNPGDGFARHFYDEVRVLLPSDVPAGTAVKLQQDASDTAPYYVIDLVDLEEVPAALAQPANSLSVTTCGATPDDGTDDGAALVNCMKQASAQGKIAWIPEGTFDDDGTPLAVNVTIQGAGMWRSTISGASSVFQCTGTCSISDVSLYGEVTLRDDAYSVHAISGSFGTGSLVDNVWMEHFTTGPWVGQVNSPQTTGMTIHGCRVRDLFADGVNLNTGTSGTTVEQTHARSTGDDSFASWSSGPANANNVFQFDTAQLPWRASCFSIYGGTSNTVEDSVCEDGITYPGILIDQDFASTSFSGTTTIARDDIVRAGGDMFTTSWGALTIAGTQQAAGPISGVQVSDLVVTSATHSGVFFVGPKDPIESLSLDNVTISQPGTYGIDVDPSASGSATGTGVVVTNPGAGAGLNNQAPTMFMVNRGAGNSGW
;
A
#
# COMPACT_ATOMS: atom_id res chain seq x y z
N MET A 1 38.68 -16.73 60.69
CA MET A 1 38.02 -17.86 60.07
C MET A 1 37.44 -17.36 58.75
N LEU A 2 38.21 -17.54 57.71
CA LEU A 2 37.85 -17.22 56.33
C LEU A 2 36.92 -18.32 55.82
N ARG A 3 35.78 -17.93 55.22
CA ARG A 3 34.97 -18.83 54.37
C ARG A 3 35.01 -18.29 52.95
N GLU A 4 35.60 -19.11 52.12
CA GLU A 4 35.62 -18.96 50.66
C GLU A 4 34.21 -18.98 50.08
N VAL A 5 33.95 -18.06 49.16
CA VAL A 5 32.76 -18.08 48.27
C VAL A 5 33.26 -18.36 46.87
N GLN A 6 32.90 -19.52 46.32
CA GLN A 6 33.16 -19.86 44.93
C GLN A 6 32.17 -19.14 44.01
N PRO A 7 32.58 -18.68 42.81
CA PRO A 7 31.67 -18.10 41.82
C PRO A 7 31.02 -19.22 41.02
N VAL A 8 29.69 -19.12 40.91
CA VAL A 8 28.86 -19.91 39.98
C VAL A 8 29.04 -19.34 38.59
N LEU A 9 29.56 -20.14 37.68
CA LEU A 9 29.69 -19.84 36.26
C LEU A 9 28.27 -19.96 35.62
N ALA A 10 27.66 -18.83 35.30
CA ALA A 10 26.47 -18.82 34.46
C ALA A 10 26.90 -18.95 33.00
N THR A 11 26.54 -20.07 32.37
CA THR A 11 26.74 -20.32 30.95
C THR A 11 25.68 -19.54 30.20
N LEU A 12 26.06 -18.42 29.60
CA LEU A 12 25.22 -17.65 28.66
C LEU A 12 25.15 -18.43 27.34
N VAL A 13 24.04 -19.05 27.05
CA VAL A 13 23.75 -19.63 25.72
C VAL A 13 23.27 -18.49 24.85
N LEU A 14 24.15 -18.00 23.98
CA LEU A 14 23.86 -17.02 22.96
C LEU A 14 23.11 -17.74 21.81
N PHE A 15 21.78 -17.58 21.74
CA PHE A 15 21.02 -17.91 20.56
C PHE A 15 21.22 -16.79 19.54
N LEU A 16 22.04 -17.04 18.54
CA LEU A 16 22.07 -16.22 17.32
C LEU A 16 20.79 -16.49 16.55
N PHE A 17 19.81 -15.62 16.70
CA PHE A 17 18.72 -15.51 15.75
C PHE A 17 19.26 -14.75 14.53
N THR A 18 19.51 -15.45 13.45
CA THR A 18 19.67 -14.82 12.15
C THR A 18 18.28 -14.45 11.67
N SER A 19 17.87 -13.19 11.87
CA SER A 19 16.74 -12.61 11.19
C SER A 19 17.11 -12.49 9.71
N SER A 20 16.48 -13.32 8.86
CA SER A 20 16.50 -13.10 7.43
C SER A 20 15.56 -11.94 7.15
N GLY A 21 16.06 -10.72 7.27
CA GLY A 21 15.39 -9.54 6.76
C GLY A 21 15.23 -9.65 5.25
N CYS A 22 14.24 -8.97 4.71
CA CYS A 22 14.10 -8.72 3.30
C CYS A 22 15.47 -8.29 2.75
N GLY A 23 16.14 -9.19 2.03
CA GLY A 23 17.53 -9.01 1.69
C GLY A 23 17.65 -7.92 0.65
N GLN A 24 18.23 -6.80 1.04
CA GLN A 24 18.92 -5.98 0.08
C GLN A 24 19.87 -6.89 -0.71
N ALA A 25 19.60 -7.06 -1.99
CA ALA A 25 20.62 -7.49 -2.91
C ALA A 25 21.64 -6.35 -3.01
N SER A 26 22.59 -6.32 -2.07
CA SER A 26 23.77 -5.49 -2.22
C SER A 26 24.42 -5.90 -3.55
N ARG A 27 24.52 -4.95 -4.48
CA ARG A 27 25.37 -5.10 -5.66
C ARG A 27 26.80 -5.32 -5.18
N GLU A 28 27.21 -6.55 -5.04
CA GLU A 28 28.62 -6.88 -5.02
C GLU A 28 29.17 -6.65 -6.43
N ASN A 29 29.92 -5.57 -6.59
CA ASN A 29 30.83 -5.38 -7.69
C ASN A 29 31.91 -6.47 -7.61
N SER A 30 31.73 -7.56 -8.31
CA SER A 30 32.85 -8.41 -8.66
C SER A 30 33.62 -7.73 -9.80
N ALA A 31 34.70 -7.03 -9.45
CA ALA A 31 35.74 -6.72 -10.39
C ALA A 31 36.50 -8.01 -10.68
N ASP A 32 36.56 -8.41 -11.94
CA ASP A 32 37.79 -8.95 -12.50
C ASP A 32 37.82 -8.86 -14.03
N ASP A 33 38.83 -8.18 -14.40
CA ASP A 33 39.84 -8.31 -15.44
C ASP A 33 39.53 -8.09 -16.94
N GLY A 34 40.26 -7.11 -17.45
CA GLY A 34 40.97 -7.31 -18.68
C GLY A 34 40.80 -6.24 -19.76
N GLY A 35 41.69 -5.23 -19.79
CA GLY A 35 42.02 -4.69 -21.08
C GLY A 35 42.08 -3.17 -21.25
N ALA A 36 43.22 -2.62 -20.84
CA ALA A 36 44.01 -1.52 -21.41
C ALA A 36 43.39 -0.20 -21.96
N PRO A 37 44.12 0.90 -21.91
CA PRO A 37 43.61 2.24 -21.66
C PRO A 37 43.58 3.12 -22.90
N LEU A 38 42.70 4.09 -22.91
CA LEU A 38 42.90 5.33 -23.69
C LEU A 38 42.66 6.53 -22.77
N GLY A 39 43.69 7.36 -22.67
CA GLY A 39 43.77 8.54 -21.83
C GLY A 39 43.12 9.78 -22.47
N PRO A 40 43.52 10.99 -22.03
CA PRO A 40 42.68 11.76 -21.13
C PRO A 40 42.20 13.08 -21.78
N ASP A 41 41.47 13.84 -21.00
CA ASP A 41 41.26 15.30 -21.05
C ASP A 41 39.81 15.74 -21.23
N ALA A 42 39.25 16.30 -20.18
CA ALA A 42 39.06 17.74 -20.03
C ALA A 42 38.40 18.09 -18.71
N ARG A 43 39.14 18.79 -17.88
CA ARG A 43 38.65 19.59 -16.75
C ARG A 43 37.98 20.87 -17.27
N ALA A 44 36.93 21.30 -16.60
CA ALA A 44 36.59 22.70 -16.29
C ALA A 44 35.36 22.67 -15.36
N ASP A 45 35.47 23.09 -14.26
CA ASP A 45 35.54 24.34 -13.51
C ASP A 45 34.22 24.67 -12.84
N ALA A 46 34.29 24.69 -11.51
CA ALA A 46 33.30 25.28 -10.62
C ALA A 46 33.31 26.81 -10.78
N ALA A 47 32.14 27.42 -10.86
CA ALA A 47 31.97 28.85 -10.64
C ALA A 47 30.60 29.17 -9.98
N THR A 48 30.66 29.44 -8.67
CA THR A 48 30.10 30.59 -7.94
C THR A 48 28.69 31.10 -8.25
N MET A 49 27.93 31.14 -7.15
CA MET A 49 26.73 31.94 -6.90
C MET A 49 26.88 33.41 -7.32
N ALA A 50 25.82 33.99 -7.87
CA ALA A 50 25.49 35.41 -7.70
C ALA A 50 24.01 35.70 -7.98
N GLU A 51 23.35 36.19 -6.94
CA GLU A 51 22.37 37.27 -6.88
C GLU A 51 21.10 37.26 -7.76
N ALA A 52 19.98 37.27 -7.05
CA ALA A 52 18.65 37.62 -7.48
C ALA A 52 18.59 39.12 -7.89
N THR A 53 18.10 39.41 -9.08
CA THR A 53 17.54 40.73 -9.42
C THR A 53 16.11 40.58 -9.95
N SER A 54 15.24 41.33 -9.32
CA SER A 54 13.86 41.58 -9.65
C SER A 54 13.67 42.08 -11.09
N LEU A 55 12.75 41.50 -11.84
CA LEU A 55 12.18 42.10 -13.05
C LEU A 55 10.68 42.20 -12.94
N SER A 56 10.23 43.42 -13.16
CA SER A 56 8.85 43.92 -13.23
C SER A 56 8.17 43.47 -14.55
N PRO A 57 6.84 43.47 -14.61
CA PRO A 57 6.09 42.83 -15.68
C PRO A 57 5.89 43.78 -16.87
N ASN A 58 6.06 43.25 -18.06
CA ASN A 58 5.32 43.60 -19.29
C ASN A 58 5.98 42.94 -20.48
N ASP A 59 5.33 41.89 -21.00
CA ASP A 59 5.11 41.84 -22.45
C ASP A 59 4.09 40.72 -22.74
N ALA A 60 3.03 41.15 -23.38
CA ALA A 60 1.98 40.30 -23.91
C ALA A 60 2.53 39.50 -25.09
N SER A 61 2.58 38.20 -24.98
CA SER A 61 2.78 37.28 -26.09
C SER A 61 1.59 36.31 -26.18
N THR A 62 1.03 36.29 -27.36
CA THR A 62 -0.14 35.56 -27.86
C THR A 62 -0.21 34.11 -27.42
N ALA A 63 -1.33 33.74 -26.81
CA ALA A 63 -1.69 32.34 -26.52
C ALA A 63 -1.83 31.48 -27.79
N PRO A 64 -1.47 30.22 -27.74
CA PRO A 64 -1.87 29.26 -28.76
C PRO A 64 -3.36 28.97 -28.68
N PRO A 65 -4.00 28.49 -29.77
CA PRO A 65 -5.44 28.33 -29.83
C PRO A 65 -5.95 27.26 -28.88
N ASP A 66 -7.15 27.53 -28.35
CA ASP A 66 -7.93 26.78 -27.40
C ASP A 66 -7.86 25.25 -27.57
N ALA A 67 -7.51 24.59 -26.47
CA ALA A 67 -7.84 23.19 -26.29
C ALA A 67 -9.37 23.00 -26.28
N PRO A 68 -9.90 21.92 -26.80
CA PRO A 68 -11.35 21.68 -26.81
C PRO A 68 -11.86 21.70 -25.37
N THR A 69 -12.86 22.54 -25.13
CA THR A 69 -13.66 22.58 -23.91
C THR A 69 -14.24 21.18 -23.68
N GLU A 70 -13.74 20.49 -22.67
CA GLU A 70 -14.38 19.26 -22.21
C GLU A 70 -15.78 19.62 -21.74
N THR A 71 -16.79 19.05 -22.39
CA THR A 71 -18.15 19.01 -21.85
C THR A 71 -18.09 18.25 -20.54
N PRO A 72 -18.63 18.78 -19.43
CA PRO A 72 -18.73 18.01 -18.19
C PRO A 72 -19.48 16.70 -18.52
N GLU A 73 -18.86 15.57 -18.26
CA GLU A 73 -19.59 14.31 -18.22
C GLU A 73 -20.67 14.50 -17.17
N THR A 74 -21.93 14.48 -17.59
CA THR A 74 -23.05 14.43 -16.69
C THR A 74 -22.93 13.13 -15.93
N SER A 75 -22.40 13.20 -14.69
CA SER A 75 -22.49 12.13 -13.73
C SER A 75 -23.97 11.77 -13.62
N THR A 76 -24.32 10.60 -14.10
CA THR A 76 -25.62 9.98 -13.81
C THR A 76 -25.71 9.96 -12.28
N PRO A 77 -26.79 10.46 -11.65
CA PRO A 77 -26.93 10.32 -10.21
C PRO A 77 -26.91 8.80 -9.91
N MET A 78 -25.86 8.31 -9.31
CA MET A 78 -25.86 6.96 -8.75
C MET A 78 -26.90 6.96 -7.65
N GLY A 79 -28.00 6.26 -7.92
CA GLY A 79 -28.98 5.96 -6.89
C GLY A 79 -28.26 5.27 -5.75
N SER A 80 -28.48 5.77 -4.54
CA SER A 80 -28.00 5.22 -3.28
C SER A 80 -27.99 3.69 -3.30
N MET A 81 -26.81 3.11 -3.43
CA MET A 81 -26.59 1.67 -3.27
C MET A 81 -25.70 1.48 -2.03
N CYS A 82 -26.28 1.68 -0.87
CA CYS A 82 -25.65 1.28 0.37
C CYS A 82 -25.41 -0.24 0.31
N ASN A 83 -24.16 -0.69 0.39
CA ASN A 83 -23.74 -2.10 0.32
C ASN A 83 -23.93 -2.79 -1.06
N ALA A 84 -23.74 -2.10 -2.15
CA ALA A 84 -23.64 -2.75 -3.44
C ALA A 84 -22.33 -3.55 -3.55
N SER A 85 -22.42 -4.82 -3.93
CA SER A 85 -21.25 -5.62 -4.30
C SER A 85 -20.56 -4.97 -5.49
N ALA A 86 -19.29 -4.67 -5.37
CA ALA A 86 -18.47 -4.20 -6.48
C ALA A 86 -18.36 -5.31 -7.54
N ALA A 87 -18.33 -4.93 -8.82
CA ALA A 87 -18.08 -5.89 -9.90
C ALA A 87 -16.61 -6.34 -9.92
N ARG A 88 -15.72 -5.47 -9.49
CA ARG A 88 -14.28 -5.67 -9.31
C ARG A 88 -13.86 -4.96 -8.03
N GLY A 89 -12.75 -5.39 -7.43
CA GLY A 89 -12.26 -4.84 -6.17
C GLY A 89 -13.06 -5.29 -4.95
N ALA A 90 -12.62 -4.85 -3.78
CA ALA A 90 -13.24 -5.18 -2.51
C ALA A 90 -14.63 -4.55 -2.36
N THR A 91 -15.56 -5.30 -1.83
CA THR A 91 -16.85 -4.76 -1.39
C THR A 91 -16.65 -4.05 -0.04
N LEU A 92 -16.71 -2.73 -0.05
CA LEU A 92 -16.44 -1.92 1.13
C LEU A 92 -17.72 -1.72 1.94
N ALA A 93 -17.60 -1.82 3.26
CA ALA A 93 -18.69 -1.53 4.18
C ALA A 93 -18.93 -0.03 4.37
N TYR A 94 -18.02 0.82 3.89
CA TYR A 94 -18.10 2.27 3.97
C TYR A 94 -18.39 2.91 2.62
N GLN A 95 -18.87 4.14 2.65
CA GLN A 95 -18.94 5.03 1.49
C GLN A 95 -17.77 5.99 1.57
N GLU A 96 -16.98 6.05 0.51
CA GLU A 96 -15.86 6.97 0.34
C GLU A 96 -16.32 8.26 -0.33
N TYR A 97 -15.85 9.39 0.18
CA TYR A 97 -16.14 10.73 -0.34
C TYR A 97 -14.85 11.50 -0.54
N GLU A 98 -14.63 11.97 -1.74
CA GLU A 98 -13.56 12.90 -2.07
C GLU A 98 -13.87 14.30 -1.49
N ALA A 99 -12.91 14.88 -0.81
CA ALA A 99 -13.09 16.18 -0.15
C ALA A 99 -13.38 17.32 -1.13
N GLU A 100 -12.72 17.34 -2.30
CA GLU A 100 -12.90 18.36 -3.34
C GLU A 100 -14.26 18.25 -4.03
N ASN A 101 -14.91 17.09 -4.03
CA ASN A 101 -16.27 16.91 -4.53
C ASN A 101 -17.33 17.38 -3.53
N GLY A 102 -16.94 17.67 -2.30
CA GLY A 102 -17.79 18.24 -1.27
C GLY A 102 -18.01 19.76 -1.44
N SER A 103 -18.79 20.32 -0.52
CA SER A 103 -18.88 21.78 -0.40
C SER A 103 -17.73 22.29 0.47
N THR A 104 -16.91 23.20 -0.04
CA THR A 104 -15.77 23.75 0.68
C THR A 104 -15.59 25.25 0.47
N ASN A 105 -14.97 25.93 1.43
CA ASN A 105 -14.40 27.26 1.28
C ASN A 105 -12.87 27.25 1.52
N GLY A 106 -12.26 26.08 1.59
CA GLY A 106 -10.83 25.85 1.53
C GLY A 106 -10.29 25.98 0.10
N MET A 107 -9.03 25.72 -0.07
CA MET A 107 -8.36 25.71 -1.37
C MET A 107 -8.28 24.28 -1.91
N VAL A 108 -8.83 24.03 -3.10
CA VAL A 108 -8.61 22.75 -3.79
C VAL A 108 -7.18 22.72 -4.32
N LEU A 109 -6.45 21.71 -3.95
CA LEU A 109 -5.11 21.37 -4.45
C LEU A 109 -5.27 20.39 -5.61
N GLY A 110 -4.49 20.55 -6.68
CA GLY A 110 -4.52 19.63 -7.81
C GLY A 110 -5.48 20.07 -8.95
N PRO A 111 -5.85 19.15 -9.88
CA PRO A 111 -5.28 17.81 -9.99
C PRO A 111 -3.80 17.85 -10.36
N SER A 112 -2.99 17.16 -9.60
CA SER A 112 -1.57 17.07 -9.86
C SER A 112 -1.24 15.78 -10.61
N ARG A 113 -1.04 15.87 -11.90
CA ARG A 113 -0.44 14.81 -12.71
C ARG A 113 1.10 14.92 -12.74
N ALA A 114 1.69 15.76 -11.88
CA ALA A 114 3.13 15.78 -11.73
C ALA A 114 3.57 14.38 -11.36
N VAL A 115 4.46 13.85 -12.16
CA VAL A 115 5.04 12.56 -11.93
C VAL A 115 5.80 12.64 -10.61
N ASN A 116 5.36 11.88 -9.62
CA ASN A 116 6.12 11.74 -8.41
C ASN A 116 7.27 10.78 -8.70
N ASP A 117 8.40 11.34 -9.11
CA ASP A 117 9.66 10.63 -9.12
C ASP A 117 10.04 10.33 -7.66
N ALA A 118 10.46 9.12 -7.36
CA ALA A 118 11.08 8.77 -6.08
C ALA A 118 12.21 9.72 -5.68
N ASN A 119 12.71 10.50 -6.62
CA ASN A 119 13.72 11.54 -6.42
C ASN A 119 13.14 12.94 -6.17
N VAL A 120 11.83 13.15 -6.34
CA VAL A 120 11.16 14.46 -6.22
C VAL A 120 9.77 14.28 -5.59
N PHE A 121 9.74 13.74 -4.39
CA PHE A 121 8.52 13.64 -3.59
C PHE A 121 8.23 14.98 -2.88
N ASN A 122 7.38 15.80 -3.43
CA ASN A 122 6.99 17.04 -2.76
C ASN A 122 5.60 17.53 -3.18
N SER A 123 4.77 16.64 -3.65
CA SER A 123 3.40 17.00 -4.00
C SER A 123 2.39 16.30 -3.08
N ILE A 124 1.91 17.00 -2.07
CA ILE A 124 0.77 16.56 -1.25
C ILE A 124 -0.43 16.18 -2.13
N ALA A 125 -0.77 17.00 -3.13
CA ALA A 125 -1.81 16.66 -4.10
C ALA A 125 -1.45 15.44 -4.97
N GLY A 126 -0.18 15.17 -5.21
CA GLY A 126 0.26 13.98 -5.97
C GLY A 126 0.03 12.67 -5.23
N GLU A 127 -0.03 12.68 -3.91
CA GLU A 127 -0.31 11.51 -3.06
C GLU A 127 -1.79 11.40 -2.67
N SER A 128 -2.65 12.33 -3.06
CA SER A 128 -4.09 12.26 -2.78
C SER A 128 -4.83 11.38 -3.80
N SER A 129 -6.00 10.91 -3.41
CA SER A 129 -6.96 10.25 -4.29
C SER A 129 -7.38 11.20 -5.42
N GLY A 130 -7.61 10.68 -6.61
CA GLY A 130 -7.89 11.54 -7.76
C GLY A 130 -6.79 12.55 -8.09
N ARG A 131 -5.71 12.62 -7.32
CA ARG A 131 -4.66 13.64 -7.33
C ARG A 131 -5.16 15.02 -6.93
N GLU A 132 -6.22 15.09 -6.13
CA GLU A 132 -6.84 16.31 -5.63
C GLU A 132 -7.11 16.20 -4.12
N ALA A 133 -7.12 17.32 -3.42
CA ALA A 133 -7.44 17.41 -2.00
C ALA A 133 -7.87 18.83 -1.63
N VAL A 134 -8.34 19.05 -0.42
CA VAL A 134 -8.74 20.39 0.06
C VAL A 134 -7.85 20.85 1.21
N GLU A 135 -7.19 22.00 1.04
CA GLU A 135 -6.40 22.64 2.08
C GLU A 135 -7.21 23.69 2.84
N LEU A 136 -7.17 23.62 4.17
CA LEU A 136 -7.73 24.57 5.11
C LEU A 136 -6.60 25.31 5.83
N THR A 137 -6.54 26.64 5.72
CA THR A 137 -5.46 27.48 6.30
C THR A 137 -5.98 28.56 7.24
N GLY A 138 -7.27 28.55 7.57
CA GLY A 138 -7.88 29.60 8.38
C GLY A 138 -9.14 29.18 9.12
N THR A 139 -9.34 29.76 10.28
CA THR A 139 -10.53 29.54 11.11
C THR A 139 -11.82 29.75 10.32
N GLY A 140 -12.70 28.75 10.37
CA GLY A 140 -13.98 28.73 9.67
C GLY A 140 -13.89 28.15 8.26
N GLN A 141 -12.71 27.77 7.78
CA GLN A 141 -12.60 26.97 6.56
C GLN A 141 -13.01 25.51 6.83
N TYR A 142 -13.61 24.88 5.83
CA TYR A 142 -14.23 23.58 6.01
C TYR A 142 -14.29 22.76 4.71
N VAL A 143 -14.46 21.45 4.89
CA VAL A 143 -14.98 20.48 3.91
C VAL A 143 -16.29 19.96 4.44
N GLN A 144 -17.33 19.88 3.62
CA GLN A 144 -18.64 19.34 3.98
C GLN A 144 -19.13 18.38 2.90
N ILE A 145 -19.46 17.18 3.30
CA ILE A 145 -20.10 16.16 2.47
C ILE A 145 -21.55 15.96 2.92
N THR A 146 -22.36 15.35 2.05
CA THR A 146 -23.71 14.91 2.39
C THR A 146 -23.74 13.38 2.31
N THR A 147 -24.15 12.72 3.37
CA THR A 147 -24.14 11.25 3.46
C THR A 147 -25.15 10.64 2.50
N ASP A 148 -24.73 9.64 1.72
CA ASP A 148 -25.64 8.86 0.88
C ASP A 148 -26.33 7.76 1.67
N CYS A 149 -25.65 7.24 2.70
CA CYS A 149 -26.11 6.16 3.58
C CYS A 149 -26.09 6.59 5.04
N ALA A 150 -26.75 5.81 5.90
CA ALA A 150 -26.59 5.96 7.33
C ALA A 150 -25.17 5.58 7.76
N ALA A 151 -24.64 6.24 8.79
CA ALA A 151 -23.32 6.00 9.34
C ALA A 151 -23.28 6.23 10.84
N ASN A 152 -22.37 5.56 11.54
CA ASN A 152 -22.06 5.81 12.94
C ASN A 152 -20.55 5.83 13.21
N SER A 153 -19.77 5.96 12.14
CA SER A 153 -18.31 6.08 12.20
C SER A 153 -17.80 6.98 11.09
N ILE A 154 -16.59 7.47 11.24
CA ILE A 154 -15.89 8.25 10.23
C ILE A 154 -14.40 7.89 10.25
N VAL A 155 -13.82 7.77 9.06
CA VAL A 155 -12.37 7.82 8.81
C VAL A 155 -12.09 9.07 8.00
N VAL A 156 -11.04 9.79 8.33
CA VAL A 156 -10.59 10.97 7.56
C VAL A 156 -9.13 10.76 7.19
N ARG A 157 -8.82 10.79 5.91
CA ARG A 157 -7.45 10.82 5.39
C ARG A 157 -7.00 12.27 5.29
N TYR A 158 -5.89 12.61 5.94
CA TYR A 158 -5.48 13.99 6.12
C TYR A 158 -3.96 14.20 6.12
N VAL A 159 -3.55 15.45 5.93
CA VAL A 159 -2.18 15.94 6.20
C VAL A 159 -2.25 17.10 7.18
N ILE A 160 -1.38 17.09 8.18
CA ILE A 160 -0.97 18.26 8.95
C ILE A 160 0.56 18.37 8.88
N PRO A 161 1.17 19.54 9.10
CA PRO A 161 2.62 19.67 8.98
C PRO A 161 3.38 18.78 9.97
N ASP A 162 4.59 18.42 9.58
CA ASP A 162 5.54 17.79 10.49
C ASP A 162 6.08 18.78 11.53
N SER A 163 6.71 18.28 12.58
CA SER A 163 7.52 19.07 13.50
C SER A 163 8.91 19.35 12.92
N GLY A 164 9.57 20.36 13.44
CA GLY A 164 10.92 20.69 13.00
C GLY A 164 11.98 19.66 13.35
N ASP A 165 11.70 18.74 14.25
CA ASP A 165 12.57 17.62 14.67
C ASP A 165 12.11 16.25 14.12
N GLY A 166 11.04 16.22 13.29
CA GLY A 166 10.56 15.01 12.65
C GLY A 166 9.80 14.03 13.54
N ASN A 167 9.39 14.48 14.74
CA ASN A 167 8.60 13.63 15.65
C ASN A 167 7.09 13.81 15.49
N GLY A 168 6.66 14.58 14.49
CA GLY A 168 5.28 14.93 14.26
C GLY A 168 4.74 16.00 15.20
N ILE A 169 3.56 16.48 14.90
CA ILE A 169 2.76 17.34 15.77
C ILE A 169 1.43 16.69 16.10
N SER A 170 0.79 17.14 17.19
CA SER A 170 -0.61 16.81 17.49
C SER A 170 -1.46 18.06 17.29
N ALA A 171 -2.63 17.88 16.67
CA ALA A 171 -3.60 18.93 16.44
C ALA A 171 -5.03 18.40 16.61
N THR A 172 -6.01 19.28 16.50
CA THR A 172 -7.43 18.91 16.48
C THR A 172 -8.11 19.46 15.25
N LEU A 173 -9.21 18.83 14.83
CA LEU A 173 -10.09 19.31 13.77
C LEU A 173 -11.54 19.13 14.20
N GLY A 174 -12.36 20.19 14.03
CA GLY A 174 -13.77 20.17 14.43
C GLY A 174 -14.62 19.28 13.52
N LEU A 175 -15.35 18.33 14.08
CA LEU A 175 -16.34 17.50 13.39
C LEU A 175 -17.76 17.95 13.73
N TYR A 176 -18.56 18.20 12.68
CA TYR A 176 -19.92 18.69 12.77
C TYR A 176 -20.88 17.75 12.04
N VAL A 177 -22.03 17.47 12.64
CA VAL A 177 -23.14 16.72 12.06
C VAL A 177 -24.38 17.62 12.07
N ALA A 178 -25.05 17.77 10.94
CA ALA A 178 -26.23 18.62 10.79
C ALA A 178 -26.02 20.06 11.35
N GLY A 179 -24.81 20.62 11.16
CA GLY A 179 -24.43 21.94 11.63
C GLY A 179 -24.06 22.04 13.12
N THR A 180 -24.17 20.95 13.87
CA THR A 180 -23.78 20.91 15.29
C THR A 180 -22.40 20.26 15.45
N ARG A 181 -21.50 20.91 16.20
CA ARG A 181 -20.19 20.32 16.55
C ARG A 181 -20.42 19.14 17.50
N VAL A 182 -20.01 17.95 17.07
CA VAL A 182 -20.22 16.70 17.83
C VAL A 182 -18.93 16.21 18.49
N GLN A 183 -17.76 16.51 17.86
CA GLN A 183 -16.48 16.00 18.35
C GLN A 183 -15.32 16.90 17.88
N SER A 184 -14.15 16.76 18.49
CA SER A 184 -12.84 17.11 17.96
C SER A 184 -12.13 15.84 17.55
N LEU A 185 -11.73 15.74 16.30
CA LEU A 185 -10.82 14.70 15.85
C LEU A 185 -9.41 15.01 16.38
N ALA A 186 -8.77 14.04 17.00
CA ALA A 186 -7.37 14.15 17.40
C ALA A 186 -6.50 13.70 16.23
N LEU A 187 -5.70 14.60 15.68
CA LEU A 187 -4.83 14.36 14.54
C LEU A 187 -3.37 14.33 14.99
N THR A 188 -2.56 13.55 14.29
CA THR A 188 -1.10 13.53 14.47
C THR A 188 -0.41 13.44 13.12
N SER A 189 0.81 13.95 13.00
CA SER A 189 1.69 13.67 11.88
C SER A 189 2.83 12.71 12.24
N HIS A 190 2.71 12.01 13.36
CA HIS A 190 3.74 11.11 13.86
C HIS A 190 4.03 9.93 12.92
N TYR A 191 3.01 9.46 12.18
CA TYR A 191 3.12 8.33 11.26
C TYR A 191 3.23 8.74 9.79
N ALA A 192 3.30 10.03 9.51
CA ALA A 192 3.51 10.62 8.20
C ALA A 192 4.92 11.23 8.07
N TRP A 193 5.20 11.90 6.95
CA TRP A 193 6.44 12.64 6.70
C TRP A 193 7.71 11.78 6.77
N ALA A 194 7.75 10.72 5.97
CA ALA A 194 8.99 9.98 5.75
C ALA A 194 10.00 10.83 4.94
N TYR A 195 11.28 10.74 5.29
CA TYR A 195 12.39 11.45 4.64
C TYR A 195 13.48 10.50 4.18
N GLY A 196 14.48 11.01 3.48
CA GLY A 196 15.65 10.29 3.03
C GLY A 196 15.66 9.99 1.54
N ASP A 197 16.86 9.87 0.97
CA ASP A 197 17.07 9.68 -0.46
C ASP A 197 16.64 8.28 -0.93
N PRO A 198 15.53 8.16 -1.68
CA PRO A 198 15.05 6.86 -2.16
C PRO A 198 15.93 6.25 -3.27
N THR A 199 16.89 6.99 -3.81
CA THR A 199 17.79 6.48 -4.84
C THR A 199 18.95 5.66 -4.28
N THR A 200 19.22 5.80 -2.97
CA THR A 200 20.35 5.16 -2.30
C THR A 200 19.94 4.03 -1.37
N THR A 201 18.73 4.08 -0.82
CA THR A 201 18.22 3.08 0.13
C THR A 201 16.70 3.09 0.16
N ASP A 202 16.10 1.96 0.48
CA ASP A 202 14.67 1.85 0.75
C ASP A 202 14.31 2.32 2.16
N THR A 203 15.28 2.36 3.07
CA THR A 203 15.11 2.88 4.42
C THR A 203 14.74 4.35 4.42
N THR A 204 13.76 4.73 5.21
CA THR A 204 13.37 6.13 5.45
C THR A 204 13.95 6.64 6.77
N THR A 205 13.87 7.95 6.98
CA THR A 205 14.22 8.59 8.26
C THR A 205 13.10 9.52 8.69
N ASN A 206 13.08 9.87 9.97
CA ASN A 206 12.18 10.90 10.52
C ASN A 206 12.86 12.28 10.58
N ASN A 207 14.07 12.43 10.05
CA ASN A 207 14.81 13.69 10.12
C ASN A 207 14.51 14.58 8.91
N PRO A 208 13.80 15.72 9.05
CA PRO A 208 13.54 16.65 7.96
C PRO A 208 14.80 17.18 7.27
N GLY A 209 15.96 17.17 7.98
CA GLY A 209 17.25 17.57 7.46
C GLY A 209 17.80 16.65 6.36
N ASP A 210 17.31 15.42 6.24
CA ASP A 210 17.71 14.47 5.21
C ASP A 210 17.02 14.76 3.87
N GLY A 211 16.01 15.64 3.86
CA GLY A 211 15.30 16.03 2.65
C GLY A 211 14.43 14.93 2.05
N PHE A 212 13.99 15.12 0.79
CA PHE A 212 13.16 14.14 0.06
C PHE A 212 11.91 13.73 0.85
N ALA A 213 11.15 14.72 1.33
CA ALA A 213 9.88 14.48 2.03
C ALA A 213 8.91 13.71 1.14
N ARG A 214 8.32 12.66 1.69
CA ARG A 214 7.37 11.75 1.03
C ARG A 214 6.45 11.12 2.07
N HIS A 215 5.37 10.49 1.65
CA HIS A 215 4.35 9.91 2.52
C HIS A 215 3.79 10.92 3.51
N PHE A 216 2.88 11.76 3.02
CA PHE A 216 2.39 12.92 3.76
C PHE A 216 1.12 12.65 4.56
N TYR A 217 0.35 11.65 4.16
CA TYR A 217 -0.98 11.39 4.69
C TYR A 217 -0.97 10.37 5.84
N ASP A 218 -1.94 10.56 6.73
CA ASP A 218 -2.32 9.61 7.77
C ASP A 218 -3.85 9.55 7.85
N GLU A 219 -4.41 8.57 8.54
CA GLU A 219 -5.84 8.43 8.76
C GLU A 219 -6.20 8.56 10.24
N VAL A 220 -7.32 9.22 10.53
CA VAL A 220 -7.96 9.20 11.85
C VAL A 220 -9.31 8.56 11.76
N ARG A 221 -9.64 7.65 12.68
CA ARG A 221 -10.91 6.96 12.74
C ARG A 221 -11.57 7.11 14.09
N VAL A 222 -12.89 7.37 14.08
CA VAL A 222 -13.68 7.48 15.31
C VAL A 222 -15.10 6.94 15.12
N LEU A 223 -15.65 6.37 16.19
CA LEU A 223 -17.08 6.10 16.28
C LEU A 223 -17.80 7.40 16.61
N LEU A 224 -18.90 7.66 15.94
CA LEU A 224 -19.72 8.86 16.17
C LEU A 224 -20.56 8.67 17.44
N PRO A 225 -20.85 9.75 18.17
CA PRO A 225 -21.65 9.66 19.40
C PRO A 225 -23.11 9.28 19.16
N SER A 226 -23.59 9.32 17.92
CA SER A 226 -24.92 8.92 17.49
C SER A 226 -24.95 8.61 16.01
N ASP A 227 -25.93 7.81 15.61
CA ASP A 227 -26.17 7.51 14.19
C ASP A 227 -26.46 8.77 13.38
N VAL A 228 -25.92 8.82 12.17
CA VAL A 228 -26.07 9.87 11.18
C VAL A 228 -26.94 9.33 10.04
N PRO A 229 -28.17 9.79 9.87
CA PRO A 229 -29.03 9.34 8.78
C PRO A 229 -28.49 9.74 7.40
N ALA A 230 -28.86 8.98 6.36
CA ALA A 230 -28.65 9.40 4.98
C ALA A 230 -29.20 10.79 4.71
N GLY A 231 -28.55 11.56 3.84
CA GLY A 231 -28.89 12.94 3.52
C GLY A 231 -28.44 13.97 4.56
N THR A 232 -27.63 13.57 5.54
CA THR A 232 -27.13 14.46 6.59
C THR A 232 -25.82 15.11 6.16
N ALA A 233 -25.67 16.42 6.44
CA ALA A 233 -24.41 17.13 6.24
C ALA A 233 -23.41 16.74 7.35
N VAL A 234 -22.25 16.23 6.96
CA VAL A 234 -21.08 15.99 7.81
C VAL A 234 -20.00 16.96 7.39
N LYS A 235 -19.43 17.71 8.35
CA LYS A 235 -18.47 18.78 8.05
C LYS A 235 -17.25 18.69 8.94
N LEU A 236 -16.08 18.81 8.32
CA LEU A 236 -14.77 18.97 8.95
C LEU A 236 -14.40 20.47 8.87
N GLN A 237 -14.11 21.11 9.98
CA GLN A 237 -13.87 22.55 10.02
C GLN A 237 -12.68 22.88 10.91
N GLN A 238 -11.80 23.74 10.41
CA GLN A 238 -10.77 24.36 11.24
C GLN A 238 -11.40 25.41 12.16
N ASP A 239 -11.48 25.12 13.44
CA ASP A 239 -12.01 26.01 14.46
C ASP A 239 -10.88 26.90 15.04
N ALA A 240 -11.23 27.91 15.82
CA ALA A 240 -10.26 28.79 16.47
C ALA A 240 -9.36 28.09 17.51
N SER A 241 -9.76 26.90 17.96
CA SER A 241 -8.99 26.06 18.88
C SER A 241 -8.01 25.11 18.17
N ASP A 242 -8.13 24.97 16.84
CA ASP A 242 -7.34 24.02 16.07
C ASP A 242 -6.02 24.67 15.66
N THR A 243 -4.91 24.05 16.03
CA THR A 243 -3.59 24.71 16.16
C THR A 243 -2.64 24.46 15.02
N ALA A 244 -2.91 23.48 14.13
CA ALA A 244 -2.07 23.28 12.97
C ALA A 244 -2.20 24.48 11.99
N PRO A 245 -1.10 24.93 11.38
CA PRO A 245 -1.12 26.05 10.45
C PRO A 245 -1.90 25.76 9.17
N TYR A 246 -2.03 24.50 8.80
CA TYR A 246 -2.91 24.02 7.72
C TYR A 246 -3.38 22.58 7.99
N TYR A 247 -4.46 22.22 7.33
CA TYR A 247 -5.02 20.88 7.26
C TYR A 247 -5.32 20.57 5.79
N VAL A 248 -4.85 19.46 5.27
CA VAL A 248 -5.28 18.97 3.97
C VAL A 248 -6.20 17.78 4.21
N ILE A 249 -7.37 17.78 3.61
CA ILE A 249 -8.35 16.69 3.69
C ILE A 249 -8.46 16.10 2.29
N ASP A 250 -8.30 14.78 2.23
CA ASP A 250 -8.37 13.99 1.00
C ASP A 250 -9.66 13.19 0.96
N LEU A 251 -9.74 12.12 1.70
CA LEU A 251 -10.87 11.19 1.73
C LEU A 251 -11.63 11.25 3.06
N VAL A 252 -12.93 11.01 2.98
CA VAL A 252 -13.80 10.79 4.14
C VAL A 252 -14.59 9.51 3.91
N ASP A 253 -14.32 8.48 4.74
CA ASP A 253 -15.09 7.24 4.74
C ASP A 253 -16.16 7.28 5.83
N LEU A 254 -17.38 6.94 5.49
CA LEU A 254 -18.50 6.84 6.43
C LEU A 254 -19.09 5.44 6.40
N GLU A 255 -19.26 4.82 7.58
CA GLU A 255 -19.70 3.43 7.73
C GLU A 255 -20.74 3.30 8.82
N GLU A 256 -21.68 2.36 8.65
CA GLU A 256 -22.54 1.88 9.72
C GLU A 256 -21.90 0.66 10.39
N VAL A 257 -21.08 0.93 11.41
CA VAL A 257 -20.36 -0.11 12.18
C VAL A 257 -21.35 -0.90 13.03
N PRO A 258 -21.34 -2.25 12.94
CA PRO A 258 -22.22 -3.08 13.74
C PRO A 258 -21.93 -2.98 15.25
N ALA A 259 -22.90 -3.41 16.05
CA ALA A 259 -22.69 -3.55 17.49
C ALA A 259 -21.56 -4.55 17.77
N ALA A 260 -20.87 -4.36 18.90
CA ALA A 260 -19.82 -5.27 19.33
C ALA A 260 -20.33 -6.73 19.36
N LEU A 261 -19.52 -7.65 18.83
CA LEU A 261 -19.81 -9.08 18.88
C LEU A 261 -19.85 -9.56 20.33
N ALA A 262 -20.71 -10.52 20.61
CA ALA A 262 -20.77 -11.15 21.91
C ALA A 262 -19.68 -12.22 22.05
N GLN A 263 -19.11 -12.35 23.25
CA GLN A 263 -18.12 -13.36 23.56
C GLN A 263 -18.63 -14.78 23.21
N PRO A 264 -17.91 -15.58 22.39
CA PRO A 264 -18.29 -16.95 22.07
C PRO A 264 -18.34 -17.85 23.32
N ALA A 265 -19.32 -18.76 23.36
CA ALA A 265 -19.50 -19.65 24.51
C ALA A 265 -18.27 -20.54 24.79
N ASN A 266 -17.53 -20.98 23.73
CA ASN A 266 -16.31 -21.78 23.87
C ASN A 266 -15.06 -20.89 23.75
N SER A 267 -14.95 -19.84 24.56
CA SER A 267 -13.82 -18.93 24.56
C SER A 267 -13.24 -18.71 25.96
N LEU A 268 -12.06 -18.10 25.98
CA LEU A 268 -11.40 -17.60 27.17
C LEU A 268 -11.07 -16.11 26.92
N SER A 269 -11.67 -15.22 27.70
CA SER A 269 -11.40 -13.79 27.57
C SER A 269 -10.02 -13.44 28.10
N VAL A 270 -9.29 -12.58 27.39
CA VAL A 270 -7.98 -12.07 27.81
C VAL A 270 -8.05 -11.35 29.16
N THR A 271 -9.20 -10.74 29.49
CA THR A 271 -9.42 -10.09 30.79
C THR A 271 -9.45 -11.08 31.96
N THR A 272 -9.85 -12.34 31.73
CA THR A 272 -9.77 -13.38 32.77
C THR A 272 -8.34 -13.89 32.98
N CYS A 273 -7.44 -13.56 32.07
CA CYS A 273 -6.02 -13.88 32.14
C CYS A 273 -5.18 -12.73 32.73
N GLY A 274 -5.79 -11.59 33.01
CA GLY A 274 -5.17 -10.44 33.65
C GLY A 274 -4.96 -9.21 32.75
N ALA A 275 -5.33 -9.26 31.48
CA ALA A 275 -5.33 -8.09 30.61
C ALA A 275 -6.43 -7.11 31.00
N THR A 276 -6.18 -5.81 30.89
CA THR A 276 -7.14 -4.75 31.27
C THR A 276 -7.24 -3.72 30.17
N PRO A 277 -8.37 -3.61 29.47
CA PRO A 277 -8.49 -2.66 28.36
C PRO A 277 -8.41 -1.21 28.86
N ASP A 278 -7.90 -0.31 28.02
CA ASP A 278 -7.91 1.14 28.14
C ASP A 278 -7.22 1.68 29.41
N ASP A 279 -6.30 0.93 30.02
CA ASP A 279 -5.60 1.39 31.25
C ASP A 279 -4.18 1.90 30.97
N GLY A 280 -3.69 1.80 29.73
CA GLY A 280 -2.37 2.28 29.30
C GLY A 280 -1.21 1.50 29.90
N THR A 281 -1.43 0.23 30.28
CA THR A 281 -0.39 -0.65 30.82
C THR A 281 -0.18 -1.86 29.90
N ASP A 282 1.06 -2.38 29.87
CA ASP A 282 1.43 -3.52 29.04
C ASP A 282 0.66 -4.79 29.42
N ASP A 283 -0.13 -5.28 28.48
CA ASP A 283 -0.92 -6.52 28.55
C ASP A 283 -0.24 -7.73 27.90
N GLY A 284 0.92 -7.57 27.26
CA GLY A 284 1.56 -8.58 26.42
C GLY A 284 1.71 -9.93 27.12
N ALA A 285 2.16 -9.93 28.38
CA ALA A 285 2.30 -11.16 29.18
C ALA A 285 0.94 -11.85 29.46
N ALA A 286 -0.11 -11.08 29.69
CA ALA A 286 -1.47 -11.60 29.94
C ALA A 286 -2.08 -12.16 28.64
N LEU A 287 -1.89 -11.48 27.50
CA LEU A 287 -2.31 -11.92 26.17
C LEU A 287 -1.66 -13.25 25.80
N VAL A 288 -0.31 -13.37 25.89
CA VAL A 288 0.42 -14.61 25.66
C VAL A 288 -0.07 -15.76 26.54
N ASN A 289 -0.25 -15.48 27.84
CA ASN A 289 -0.72 -16.50 28.79
C ASN A 289 -2.14 -16.98 28.44
N CYS A 290 -3.04 -16.05 28.06
CA CYS A 290 -4.39 -16.38 27.67
C CYS A 290 -4.44 -17.23 26.40
N MET A 291 -3.68 -16.88 25.37
CA MET A 291 -3.59 -17.65 24.12
C MET A 291 -3.07 -19.08 24.36
N LYS A 292 -2.04 -19.24 25.19
CA LYS A 292 -1.54 -20.56 25.60
C LYS A 292 -2.59 -21.39 26.34
N GLN A 293 -3.34 -20.77 27.25
CA GLN A 293 -4.42 -21.45 27.97
C GLN A 293 -5.59 -21.82 27.05
N ALA A 294 -5.99 -20.90 26.16
CA ALA A 294 -7.06 -21.15 25.19
C ALA A 294 -6.68 -22.30 24.25
N SER A 295 -5.46 -22.29 23.69
CA SER A 295 -4.92 -23.37 22.87
C SER A 295 -4.94 -24.71 23.59
N ALA A 296 -4.43 -24.79 24.83
CA ALA A 296 -4.39 -26.00 25.62
C ALA A 296 -5.78 -26.56 25.96
N GLN A 297 -6.81 -25.73 25.99
CA GLN A 297 -8.21 -26.08 26.30
C GLN A 297 -9.05 -26.28 25.03
N GLY A 298 -8.52 -26.06 23.84
CA GLY A 298 -9.27 -26.06 22.57
C GLY A 298 -10.35 -24.97 22.52
N LYS A 299 -10.06 -23.81 23.10
CA LYS A 299 -10.94 -22.65 23.15
C LYS A 299 -10.46 -21.53 22.24
N ILE A 300 -11.35 -20.61 21.93
CA ILE A 300 -11.05 -19.33 21.29
C ILE A 300 -10.41 -18.40 22.33
N ALA A 301 -9.34 -17.70 21.98
CA ALA A 301 -8.87 -16.54 22.75
C ALA A 301 -9.72 -15.34 22.35
N TRP A 302 -10.51 -14.83 23.29
CA TRP A 302 -11.45 -13.74 23.07
C TRP A 302 -10.87 -12.41 23.51
N ILE A 303 -10.88 -11.42 22.62
CA ILE A 303 -10.47 -10.04 22.88
C ILE A 303 -11.73 -9.17 22.93
N PRO A 304 -12.19 -8.75 24.10
CA PRO A 304 -13.38 -7.90 24.23
C PRO A 304 -13.11 -6.48 23.69
N GLU A 305 -14.16 -5.65 23.66
CA GLU A 305 -14.07 -4.23 23.29
C GLU A 305 -13.07 -3.49 24.21
N GLY A 306 -12.25 -2.62 23.62
CA GLY A 306 -11.22 -1.80 24.24
C GLY A 306 -9.85 -1.97 23.59
N THR A 307 -8.88 -1.18 24.04
CA THR A 307 -7.48 -1.21 23.59
C THR A 307 -6.64 -1.95 24.62
N PHE A 308 -5.84 -2.90 24.15
CA PHE A 308 -4.90 -3.69 24.94
C PHE A 308 -3.49 -3.37 24.45
N ASP A 309 -2.64 -2.84 25.33
CA ASP A 309 -1.30 -2.44 24.97
C ASP A 309 -0.32 -3.64 25.02
N ASP A 310 0.57 -3.75 24.04
CA ASP A 310 1.62 -4.78 23.96
C ASP A 310 2.97 -4.12 23.67
N ASP A 311 3.70 -3.82 24.72
CA ASP A 311 5.00 -3.11 24.68
C ASP A 311 6.16 -3.99 24.14
N GLY A 312 5.87 -4.90 23.23
CA GLY A 312 6.90 -5.63 22.49
C GLY A 312 7.05 -7.11 22.84
N THR A 313 5.99 -7.74 23.33
CA THR A 313 5.95 -9.20 23.53
C THR A 313 5.33 -9.88 22.31
N PRO A 314 6.09 -10.51 21.40
CA PRO A 314 5.51 -11.21 20.26
C PRO A 314 4.52 -12.28 20.70
N LEU A 315 3.30 -12.21 20.20
CA LEU A 315 2.23 -13.16 20.54
C LEU A 315 2.36 -14.38 19.63
N ALA A 316 3.11 -15.40 20.06
CA ALA A 316 3.22 -16.66 19.34
C ALA A 316 1.88 -17.42 19.36
N VAL A 317 1.31 -17.64 18.19
CA VAL A 317 -0.06 -18.09 18.03
C VAL A 317 -0.13 -19.44 17.32
N ASN A 318 -0.93 -20.34 17.87
CA ASN A 318 -1.43 -21.56 17.24
C ASN A 318 -2.85 -21.85 17.71
N VAL A 319 -3.68 -20.82 17.78
CA VAL A 319 -5.01 -20.82 18.37
C VAL A 319 -5.95 -19.95 17.52
N THR A 320 -7.23 -20.13 17.67
CA THR A 320 -8.22 -19.18 17.14
C THR A 320 -8.32 -17.97 18.07
N ILE A 321 -8.17 -16.77 17.51
CA ILE A 321 -8.35 -15.48 18.15
C ILE A 321 -9.56 -14.81 17.53
N GLN A 322 -10.42 -14.24 18.35
CA GLN A 322 -11.55 -13.46 17.89
C GLN A 322 -11.73 -12.21 18.75
N GLY A 323 -11.90 -11.07 18.12
CA GLY A 323 -12.25 -9.79 18.75
C GLY A 323 -13.76 -9.52 18.74
N ALA A 324 -14.15 -8.40 19.34
CA ALA A 324 -15.52 -7.89 19.31
C ALA A 324 -15.88 -7.12 18.03
N GLY A 325 -14.95 -7.03 17.09
CA GLY A 325 -15.05 -6.31 15.81
C GLY A 325 -13.81 -5.44 15.57
N MET A 326 -13.44 -5.21 14.29
CA MET A 326 -12.25 -4.41 13.94
C MET A 326 -12.34 -2.93 14.37
N TRP A 327 -13.53 -2.45 14.71
CA TRP A 327 -13.76 -1.12 15.27
C TRP A 327 -13.82 -1.13 16.82
N ARG A 328 -13.78 -2.30 17.44
CA ARG A 328 -14.12 -2.49 18.85
C ARG A 328 -12.98 -3.01 19.69
N SER A 329 -12.23 -3.98 19.18
CA SER A 329 -11.10 -4.59 19.87
C SER A 329 -9.81 -4.19 19.22
N THR A 330 -8.91 -3.56 19.94
CA THR A 330 -7.59 -3.14 19.43
C THR A 330 -6.48 -3.77 20.25
N ILE A 331 -5.46 -4.30 19.58
CA ILE A 331 -4.16 -4.57 20.17
C ILE A 331 -3.21 -3.52 19.62
N SER A 332 -2.64 -2.70 20.51
CA SER A 332 -1.67 -1.67 20.17
C SER A 332 -0.28 -2.14 20.56
N GLY A 333 0.69 -2.09 19.63
CA GLY A 333 1.99 -2.67 19.92
C GLY A 333 3.16 -2.09 19.15
N ALA A 334 4.30 -1.94 19.85
CA ALA A 334 5.57 -1.48 19.29
C ALA A 334 6.35 -2.57 18.55
N SER A 335 5.86 -3.81 18.51
CA SER A 335 6.50 -4.93 17.84
C SER A 335 5.51 -5.74 16.99
N SER A 336 6.00 -6.77 16.30
CA SER A 336 5.14 -7.70 15.56
C SER A 336 4.13 -8.35 16.51
N VAL A 337 2.84 -8.15 16.24
CA VAL A 337 1.79 -8.57 17.16
C VAL A 337 1.59 -10.08 17.10
N PHE A 338 1.14 -10.62 15.99
CA PHE A 338 0.88 -12.05 15.89
C PHE A 338 1.94 -12.79 15.10
N GLN A 339 2.58 -13.80 15.73
CA GLN A 339 3.51 -14.71 15.08
C GLN A 339 2.91 -16.11 15.03
N CYS A 340 2.42 -16.51 13.85
CA CYS A 340 1.87 -17.83 13.64
C CYS A 340 2.96 -18.89 13.51
N THR A 341 2.81 -19.98 14.25
CA THR A 341 3.75 -21.14 14.26
C THR A 341 3.06 -22.44 13.87
N GLY A 342 1.92 -22.36 13.24
CA GLY A 342 1.07 -23.48 12.84
C GLY A 342 -0.26 -22.99 12.30
N THR A 343 -1.33 -23.75 12.40
CA THR A 343 -2.66 -23.29 11.98
C THR A 343 -3.19 -22.23 12.95
N CYS A 344 -3.46 -21.04 12.45
CA CYS A 344 -3.98 -19.90 13.18
C CYS A 344 -5.27 -19.39 12.53
N SER A 345 -6.21 -18.91 13.36
CA SER A 345 -7.34 -18.11 12.87
C SER A 345 -7.40 -16.83 13.67
N ILE A 346 -7.46 -15.69 13.00
CA ILE A 346 -7.47 -14.36 13.62
C ILE A 346 -8.62 -13.59 12.98
N SER A 347 -9.58 -13.12 13.77
CA SER A 347 -10.73 -12.40 13.24
C SER A 347 -11.21 -11.26 14.12
N ASP A 348 -11.91 -10.30 13.52
CA ASP A 348 -12.70 -9.26 14.17
C ASP A 348 -11.89 -8.38 15.14
N VAL A 349 -10.65 -8.04 14.80
CA VAL A 349 -9.73 -7.28 15.66
C VAL A 349 -8.99 -6.21 14.86
N SER A 350 -8.60 -5.14 15.53
CA SER A 350 -7.65 -4.15 15.02
C SER A 350 -6.27 -4.38 15.62
N LEU A 351 -5.26 -4.24 14.79
CA LEU A 351 -3.84 -4.21 15.15
C LEU A 351 -3.30 -2.82 14.83
N TYR A 352 -2.84 -2.12 15.84
CA TYR A 352 -2.31 -0.77 15.73
C TYR A 352 -0.82 -0.78 16.07
N GLY A 353 0.03 -0.51 15.08
CA GLY A 353 1.48 -0.47 15.25
C GLY A 353 2.00 0.90 15.66
N GLU A 354 3.31 0.98 15.89
CA GLU A 354 4.01 2.20 16.27
C GLU A 354 5.18 2.53 15.33
N VAL A 355 5.14 2.01 14.11
CA VAL A 355 6.19 2.23 13.11
C VAL A 355 6.03 3.62 12.49
N THR A 356 7.12 4.39 12.48
CA THR A 356 7.17 5.76 11.95
C THR A 356 8.15 5.91 10.81
N LEU A 357 8.89 4.85 10.48
CA LEU A 357 9.86 4.84 9.39
C LEU A 357 10.02 3.42 8.84
N ARG A 358 10.49 3.30 7.61
CA ARG A 358 10.89 2.03 7.02
C ARG A 358 12.33 1.72 7.40
N ASP A 359 12.53 0.59 8.07
CA ASP A 359 13.84 0.00 8.31
C ASP A 359 13.77 -1.51 8.06
N ASP A 360 14.28 -1.96 6.91
CA ASP A 360 14.23 -3.36 6.49
C ASP A 360 15.06 -4.29 7.40
N ALA A 361 15.98 -3.73 8.17
CA ALA A 361 16.74 -4.51 9.16
C ALA A 361 15.94 -4.82 10.44
N TYR A 362 14.88 -4.06 10.70
CA TYR A 362 14.03 -4.16 11.89
C TYR A 362 12.55 -4.11 11.52
N SER A 363 12.14 -4.92 10.56
CA SER A 363 10.76 -4.97 10.10
C SER A 363 9.81 -5.45 11.19
N VAL A 364 8.73 -4.69 11.37
CA VAL A 364 7.65 -4.98 12.32
C VAL A 364 6.40 -5.34 11.50
N HIS A 365 5.92 -6.57 11.65
CA HIS A 365 4.79 -7.09 10.90
C HIS A 365 3.53 -7.15 11.78
N ALA A 366 2.38 -6.73 11.27
CA ALA A 366 1.14 -6.91 12.01
C ALA A 366 0.90 -8.39 12.32
N ILE A 367 1.06 -9.24 11.30
CA ILE A 367 0.92 -10.69 11.39
C ILE A 367 2.05 -11.33 10.59
N SER A 368 2.76 -12.32 11.15
CA SER A 368 3.86 -12.97 10.44
C SER A 368 3.96 -14.47 10.74
N GLY A 369 4.73 -15.19 9.96
CA GLY A 369 5.16 -16.55 10.24
C GLY A 369 4.70 -17.60 9.26
N SER A 370 4.68 -18.85 9.72
CA SER A 370 4.22 -20.02 8.99
C SER A 370 2.82 -20.41 9.48
N PHE A 371 1.87 -20.34 8.59
CA PHE A 371 0.44 -20.49 8.94
C PHE A 371 -0.08 -21.92 8.77
N GLY A 372 0.78 -22.91 8.51
CA GLY A 372 0.37 -24.30 8.35
C GLY A 372 -0.67 -24.49 7.25
N THR A 373 -1.73 -25.24 7.52
CA THR A 373 -2.76 -25.55 6.52
C THR A 373 -4.13 -25.03 6.95
N GLY A 374 -4.78 -24.24 6.07
CA GLY A 374 -6.16 -23.77 6.28
C GLY A 374 -6.30 -22.70 7.36
N SER A 375 -5.29 -21.87 7.57
CA SER A 375 -5.38 -20.70 8.46
C SER A 375 -6.29 -19.62 7.86
N LEU A 376 -6.85 -18.78 8.74
CA LEU A 376 -7.77 -17.72 8.38
C LEU A 376 -7.35 -16.40 9.05
N VAL A 377 -7.31 -15.32 8.26
CA VAL A 377 -7.30 -13.93 8.76
C VAL A 377 -8.52 -13.25 8.17
N ASP A 378 -9.47 -12.85 9.00
CA ASP A 378 -10.79 -12.39 8.55
C ASP A 378 -11.22 -11.14 9.30
N ASN A 379 -11.62 -10.10 8.55
CA ASN A 379 -12.13 -8.87 9.15
C ASN A 379 -11.16 -8.24 10.17
N VAL A 380 -9.87 -8.10 9.77
CA VAL A 380 -8.80 -7.52 10.60
C VAL A 380 -8.38 -6.17 10.02
N TRP A 381 -8.27 -5.14 10.89
CA TRP A 381 -7.71 -3.84 10.54
C TRP A 381 -6.26 -3.76 11.01
N MET A 382 -5.33 -3.46 10.12
CA MET A 382 -3.89 -3.36 10.40
C MET A 382 -3.39 -2.00 9.94
N GLU A 383 -2.75 -1.24 10.82
CA GLU A 383 -2.24 0.10 10.53
C GLU A 383 -0.95 0.41 11.30
N HIS A 384 -0.08 1.25 10.71
CA HIS A 384 1.18 1.74 11.28
C HIS A 384 2.20 0.64 11.61
N PHE A 385 2.32 -0.36 10.72
CA PHE A 385 3.38 -1.37 10.76
C PHE A 385 4.37 -1.17 9.59
N THR A 386 5.48 -1.91 9.62
CA THR A 386 6.31 -2.03 8.42
C THR A 386 5.52 -2.79 7.35
N THR A 387 4.92 -3.96 7.70
CA THR A 387 4.04 -4.70 6.79
C THR A 387 2.78 -5.18 7.52
N GLY A 388 1.72 -5.44 6.75
CA GLY A 388 0.56 -6.18 7.24
C GLY A 388 0.89 -7.68 7.42
N PRO A 389 0.14 -8.61 6.80
CA PRO A 389 0.48 -10.02 6.81
C PRO A 389 1.76 -10.33 6.01
N TRP A 390 2.79 -10.83 6.70
CA TRP A 390 3.99 -11.40 6.11
C TRP A 390 3.92 -12.92 6.21
N VAL A 391 3.48 -13.57 5.12
CA VAL A 391 3.12 -14.99 5.10
C VAL A 391 4.24 -15.83 4.49
N GLY A 392 4.77 -16.75 5.28
CA GLY A 392 5.86 -17.64 4.91
C GLY A 392 7.13 -17.36 5.71
N GLN A 393 7.85 -18.41 6.03
CA GLN A 393 9.10 -18.33 6.78
C GLN A 393 10.08 -19.40 6.31
N VAL A 394 11.32 -19.01 6.02
CA VAL A 394 12.39 -19.94 5.64
C VAL A 394 12.60 -21.00 6.72
N ASN A 395 12.77 -22.25 6.31
CA ASN A 395 12.99 -23.42 7.19
C ASN A 395 11.82 -23.75 8.14
N SER A 396 10.64 -23.23 7.90
CA SER A 396 9.40 -23.58 8.62
C SER A 396 8.48 -24.42 7.73
N PRO A 397 7.45 -25.09 8.30
CA PRO A 397 6.41 -25.69 7.49
C PRO A 397 5.79 -24.67 6.54
N GLN A 398 5.55 -25.04 5.29
CA GLN A 398 4.97 -24.13 4.32
C GLN A 398 3.51 -23.81 4.66
N THR A 399 3.10 -22.59 4.37
CA THR A 399 1.70 -22.17 4.43
C THR A 399 0.95 -22.73 3.22
N THR A 400 -0.19 -23.38 3.46
CA THR A 400 -1.00 -23.98 2.39
C THR A 400 -2.48 -23.75 2.62
N GLY A 401 -3.19 -23.25 1.58
CA GLY A 401 -4.64 -23.08 1.63
C GLY A 401 -5.09 -22.11 2.72
N MET A 402 -4.35 -21.05 2.96
CA MET A 402 -4.72 -19.97 3.87
C MET A 402 -5.74 -19.06 3.18
N THR A 403 -6.60 -18.41 3.95
CA THR A 403 -7.48 -17.33 3.49
C THR A 403 -7.20 -16.05 4.27
N ILE A 404 -7.06 -14.93 3.55
CA ILE A 404 -7.07 -13.58 4.09
C ILE A 404 -8.28 -12.90 3.46
N HIS A 405 -9.27 -12.50 4.28
CA HIS A 405 -10.55 -12.02 3.77
C HIS A 405 -11.04 -10.78 4.53
N GLY A 406 -11.62 -9.82 3.80
CA GLY A 406 -12.32 -8.68 4.39
C GLY A 406 -11.45 -7.77 5.26
N CYS A 407 -10.11 -7.81 5.07
CA CYS A 407 -9.18 -7.05 5.88
C CYS A 407 -9.04 -5.61 5.39
N ARG A 408 -8.62 -4.72 6.31
CA ARG A 408 -8.19 -3.35 6.00
C ARG A 408 -6.73 -3.19 6.38
N VAL A 409 -5.93 -2.78 5.41
CA VAL A 409 -4.50 -2.53 5.56
C VAL A 409 -4.26 -1.05 5.29
N ARG A 410 -3.71 -0.31 6.25
CA ARG A 410 -3.63 1.15 6.22
C ARG A 410 -2.27 1.65 6.65
N ASP A 411 -1.78 2.69 5.98
CA ASP A 411 -0.65 3.51 6.39
C ASP A 411 0.57 2.67 6.84
N LEU A 412 1.04 1.79 5.93
CA LEU A 412 2.19 0.94 6.16
C LEU A 412 3.47 1.51 5.53
N PHE A 413 4.62 1.14 6.08
CA PHE A 413 5.93 1.58 5.59
C PHE A 413 6.58 0.63 4.58
N ALA A 414 6.00 -0.58 4.38
CA ALA A 414 6.35 -1.52 3.32
C ALA A 414 5.09 -2.25 2.83
N ASP A 415 5.19 -3.56 2.52
CA ASP A 415 4.10 -4.32 1.89
C ASP A 415 2.79 -4.35 2.68
N GLY A 416 1.70 -4.32 1.95
CA GLY A 416 0.39 -4.58 2.52
C GLY A 416 0.25 -6.04 2.92
N VAL A 417 0.16 -6.94 1.97
CA VAL A 417 0.15 -8.40 2.14
C VAL A 417 1.26 -9.01 1.32
N ASN A 418 2.19 -9.73 1.94
CA ASN A 418 3.25 -10.43 1.25
C ASN A 418 3.15 -11.95 1.45
N LEU A 419 2.88 -12.68 0.36
CA LEU A 419 2.94 -14.13 0.32
C LEU A 419 4.33 -14.54 -0.18
N ASN A 420 5.12 -15.22 0.65
CA ASN A 420 6.49 -15.58 0.29
C ASN A 420 6.85 -17.03 0.64
N THR A 421 8.05 -17.44 0.28
CA THR A 421 8.74 -18.66 0.73
C THR A 421 7.88 -19.92 0.61
N GLY A 422 7.37 -20.22 -0.59
CA GLY A 422 6.64 -21.45 -0.89
C GLY A 422 5.20 -21.48 -0.37
N THR A 423 4.63 -20.33 -0.07
CA THR A 423 3.19 -20.21 0.21
C THR A 423 2.39 -20.69 -0.98
N SER A 424 1.38 -21.55 -0.74
CA SER A 424 0.63 -22.19 -1.83
C SER A 424 -0.87 -22.32 -1.57
N GLY A 425 -1.66 -22.13 -2.65
CA GLY A 425 -3.11 -22.24 -2.59
C GLY A 425 -3.76 -21.24 -1.61
N THR A 426 -3.10 -20.14 -1.37
CA THR A 426 -3.60 -19.08 -0.50
C THR A 426 -4.48 -18.13 -1.31
N THR A 427 -5.62 -17.76 -0.75
CA THR A 427 -6.53 -16.76 -1.32
C THR A 427 -6.49 -15.51 -0.43
N VAL A 428 -6.24 -14.36 -1.06
CA VAL A 428 -6.49 -13.04 -0.49
C VAL A 428 -7.70 -12.50 -1.22
N GLU A 429 -8.73 -12.10 -0.49
CA GLU A 429 -9.97 -11.67 -1.11
C GLU A 429 -10.70 -10.62 -0.29
N GLN A 430 -11.42 -9.73 -0.99
CA GLN A 430 -12.21 -8.67 -0.37
C GLN A 430 -11.40 -7.79 0.60
N THR A 431 -10.08 -7.70 0.39
CA THR A 431 -9.17 -6.94 1.24
C THR A 431 -8.87 -5.59 0.61
N HIS A 432 -8.90 -4.54 1.42
CA HIS A 432 -8.60 -3.19 0.97
C HIS A 432 -7.31 -2.69 1.60
N ALA A 433 -6.30 -2.43 0.75
CA ALA A 433 -5.03 -1.82 1.14
C ALA A 433 -4.99 -0.36 0.67
N ARG A 434 -4.64 0.58 1.57
CA ARG A 434 -4.47 2.01 1.26
C ARG A 434 -3.20 2.54 1.92
N SER A 435 -2.44 3.36 1.20
CA SER A 435 -1.23 4.02 1.70
C SER A 435 -0.15 3.01 2.14
N THR A 436 0.21 2.05 1.28
CA THR A 436 1.32 1.12 1.53
C THR A 436 2.65 1.69 1.03
N GLY A 437 3.74 1.39 1.73
CA GLY A 437 5.10 1.86 1.43
C GLY A 437 5.93 0.89 0.60
N ASP A 438 5.33 -0.20 0.15
CA ASP A 438 5.81 -1.13 -0.87
C ASP A 438 4.59 -1.77 -1.54
N ASP A 439 4.72 -2.94 -2.17
CA ASP A 439 3.63 -3.58 -2.86
C ASP A 439 2.41 -3.80 -1.95
N SER A 440 1.23 -3.32 -2.38
CA SER A 440 0.03 -3.52 -1.58
C SER A 440 -0.31 -5.01 -1.44
N PHE A 441 -0.11 -5.78 -2.53
CA PHE A 441 -0.30 -7.23 -2.56
C PHE A 441 0.82 -7.88 -3.36
N ALA A 442 1.68 -8.64 -2.68
CA ALA A 442 2.83 -9.30 -3.28
C ALA A 442 2.78 -10.83 -3.18
N SER A 443 3.16 -11.52 -4.25
CA SER A 443 3.54 -12.93 -4.25
C SER A 443 5.02 -13.03 -4.60
N TRP A 444 5.87 -13.11 -3.57
CA TRP A 444 7.32 -13.15 -3.72
C TRP A 444 7.87 -14.57 -3.53
N SER A 445 8.23 -15.21 -4.61
CA SER A 445 8.76 -16.58 -4.61
C SER A 445 10.23 -16.63 -4.20
N SER A 446 10.57 -16.15 -3.02
CA SER A 446 11.94 -16.16 -2.48
C SER A 446 12.25 -17.52 -1.84
N GLY A 447 13.07 -18.34 -2.45
CA GLY A 447 13.40 -19.71 -1.99
C GLY A 447 12.49 -20.76 -2.64
N PRO A 448 11.67 -21.55 -1.92
CA PRO A 448 10.66 -22.39 -2.57
C PRO A 448 9.64 -21.54 -3.34
N ALA A 449 9.24 -22.02 -4.53
CA ALA A 449 8.28 -21.31 -5.36
C ALA A 449 6.91 -21.21 -4.69
N ASN A 450 6.35 -20.01 -4.68
CA ASN A 450 4.93 -19.80 -4.40
C ASN A 450 4.09 -20.43 -5.50
N ALA A 451 2.94 -21.03 -5.15
CA ALA A 451 2.15 -21.73 -6.13
C ALA A 451 0.64 -21.61 -5.93
N ASN A 452 -0.08 -21.33 -7.01
CA ASN A 452 -1.55 -21.30 -7.03
C ASN A 452 -2.16 -20.36 -5.98
N ASN A 453 -1.48 -19.23 -5.68
CA ASN A 453 -2.02 -18.19 -4.85
C ASN A 453 -2.89 -17.25 -5.69
N VAL A 454 -3.94 -16.72 -5.09
CA VAL A 454 -4.93 -15.87 -5.75
C VAL A 454 -5.14 -14.61 -4.94
N PHE A 455 -5.02 -13.46 -5.60
CA PHE A 455 -5.54 -12.18 -5.16
C PHE A 455 -6.81 -11.92 -5.96
N GLN A 456 -7.96 -11.83 -5.30
CA GLN A 456 -9.24 -11.67 -5.99
C GLN A 456 -10.19 -10.73 -5.25
N PHE A 457 -10.86 -9.87 -6.01
CA PHE A 457 -11.76 -8.86 -5.44
C PHE A 457 -11.06 -8.00 -4.37
N ASP A 458 -9.77 -7.71 -4.57
CA ASP A 458 -8.99 -6.86 -3.70
C ASP A 458 -8.89 -5.45 -4.28
N THR A 459 -8.81 -4.44 -3.42
CA THR A 459 -8.55 -3.05 -3.83
C THR A 459 -7.24 -2.57 -3.21
N ALA A 460 -6.35 -2.08 -4.07
CA ALA A 460 -5.15 -1.35 -3.67
C ALA A 460 -5.29 0.11 -4.07
N GLN A 461 -5.22 1.01 -3.12
CA GLN A 461 -5.40 2.44 -3.30
C GLN A 461 -4.21 3.20 -2.72
N LEU A 462 -3.64 4.13 -3.50
CA LEU A 462 -2.62 5.06 -3.03
C LEU A 462 -1.35 4.40 -2.44
N PRO A 463 -0.79 3.30 -3.02
CA PRO A 463 0.54 2.90 -2.57
C PRO A 463 1.50 4.07 -2.82
N TRP A 464 2.07 4.63 -1.74
CA TRP A 464 2.96 5.77 -1.86
C TRP A 464 4.35 5.38 -2.39
N ARG A 465 4.64 4.08 -2.40
CA ARG A 465 5.79 3.46 -3.04
C ARG A 465 5.43 2.07 -3.54
N ALA A 466 6.09 1.62 -4.62
CA ALA A 466 5.91 0.34 -5.30
C ALA A 466 4.50 0.10 -5.89
N SER A 467 4.08 -1.14 -6.06
CA SER A 467 2.95 -1.51 -6.92
C SER A 467 1.68 -1.82 -6.11
N CYS A 468 0.53 -1.78 -6.78
CA CYS A 468 -0.69 -2.32 -6.19
C CYS A 468 -0.61 -3.84 -6.05
N PHE A 469 -0.25 -4.53 -7.14
CA PHE A 469 -0.12 -6.00 -7.17
C PHE A 469 1.20 -6.39 -7.82
N SER A 470 1.93 -7.32 -7.20
CA SER A 470 3.20 -7.81 -7.74
C SER A 470 3.31 -9.33 -7.67
N ILE A 471 3.77 -9.95 -8.77
CA ILE A 471 4.10 -11.36 -8.81
C ILE A 471 5.57 -11.50 -9.21
N TYR A 472 6.39 -11.96 -8.27
CA TYR A 472 7.82 -12.22 -8.47
C TYR A 472 8.04 -13.73 -8.60
N GLY A 473 8.02 -14.24 -9.84
CA GLY A 473 8.22 -15.65 -10.14
C GLY A 473 7.14 -16.59 -9.61
N GLY A 474 7.47 -17.88 -9.50
CA GLY A 474 6.59 -18.91 -8.96
C GLY A 474 5.72 -19.63 -9.98
N THR A 475 4.70 -20.35 -9.51
CA THR A 475 3.91 -21.27 -10.32
C THR A 475 2.42 -20.92 -10.26
N SER A 476 1.83 -20.52 -11.40
CA SER A 476 0.37 -20.35 -11.55
C SER A 476 -0.28 -19.46 -10.49
N ASN A 477 0.34 -18.31 -10.17
CA ASN A 477 -0.26 -17.30 -9.30
C ASN A 477 -1.20 -16.39 -10.11
N THR A 478 -2.22 -15.85 -9.47
CA THR A 478 -3.32 -15.13 -10.12
C THR A 478 -3.61 -13.79 -9.43
N VAL A 479 -3.91 -12.75 -10.22
CA VAL A 479 -4.62 -11.54 -9.81
C VAL A 479 -5.89 -11.49 -10.65
N GLU A 480 -7.06 -11.38 -10.03
CA GLU A 480 -8.31 -11.32 -10.77
C GLU A 480 -9.41 -10.52 -10.06
N ASP A 481 -10.30 -9.94 -10.86
CA ASP A 481 -11.43 -9.16 -10.37
C ASP A 481 -11.06 -8.04 -9.37
N SER A 482 -9.83 -7.51 -9.47
CA SER A 482 -9.23 -6.59 -8.51
C SER A 482 -9.09 -5.18 -9.08
N VAL A 483 -8.88 -4.20 -8.20
CA VAL A 483 -8.77 -2.77 -8.56
C VAL A 483 -7.48 -2.18 -8.00
N CYS A 484 -6.76 -1.45 -8.85
CA CYS A 484 -5.63 -0.61 -8.48
C CYS A 484 -5.96 0.85 -8.78
N GLU A 485 -5.86 1.72 -7.78
CA GLU A 485 -6.08 3.16 -7.94
C GLU A 485 -4.93 3.98 -7.39
N ASP A 486 -4.57 5.02 -8.15
CA ASP A 486 -3.62 6.04 -7.75
C ASP A 486 -2.25 5.52 -7.31
N GLY A 487 -1.73 4.50 -8.01
CA GLY A 487 -0.34 4.05 -7.83
C GLY A 487 0.64 5.19 -8.17
N ILE A 488 1.48 5.59 -7.19
CA ILE A 488 2.20 6.87 -7.27
C ILE A 488 3.51 6.76 -8.03
N THR A 489 4.29 5.69 -7.79
CA THR A 489 5.68 5.61 -8.27
C THR A 489 5.98 4.42 -9.16
N TYR A 490 5.15 3.37 -9.10
CA TYR A 490 5.41 2.08 -9.73
C TYR A 490 4.20 1.59 -10.54
N PRO A 491 4.28 0.42 -11.19
CA PRO A 491 3.13 -0.16 -11.89
C PRO A 491 1.92 -0.36 -10.99
N GLY A 492 0.74 -0.33 -11.57
CA GLY A 492 -0.45 -0.87 -10.92
C GLY A 492 -0.33 -2.37 -10.73
N ILE A 493 0.05 -3.10 -11.79
CA ILE A 493 0.36 -4.53 -11.71
C ILE A 493 1.76 -4.76 -12.26
N LEU A 494 2.60 -5.45 -11.48
CA LEU A 494 3.97 -5.81 -11.84
C LEU A 494 4.14 -7.33 -11.92
N ILE A 495 4.65 -7.82 -13.03
CA ILE A 495 5.12 -9.19 -13.20
C ILE A 495 6.63 -9.10 -13.44
N ASP A 496 7.42 -9.52 -12.46
CA ASP A 496 8.88 -9.35 -12.54
C ASP A 496 9.65 -10.61 -12.12
N GLN A 497 10.79 -10.76 -12.75
CA GLN A 497 11.80 -11.74 -12.37
C GLN A 497 12.94 -11.00 -11.70
N ASP A 498 12.78 -10.66 -10.39
CA ASP A 498 13.79 -9.96 -9.59
C ASP A 498 13.79 -10.46 -8.13
N PHE A 499 14.58 -9.84 -7.27
CA PHE A 499 14.72 -10.12 -5.83
C PHE A 499 14.98 -11.60 -5.51
N ALA A 500 15.87 -12.24 -6.30
CA ALA A 500 16.20 -13.65 -6.17
C ALA A 500 14.97 -14.59 -6.25
N SER A 501 13.92 -14.18 -6.94
CA SER A 501 12.73 -14.99 -7.14
C SER A 501 13.00 -16.25 -7.98
N THR A 502 12.20 -17.28 -7.74
CA THR A 502 12.23 -18.50 -8.56
C THR A 502 11.64 -18.24 -9.95
N SER A 503 12.00 -19.04 -10.94
CA SER A 503 11.48 -18.92 -12.30
C SER A 503 9.95 -19.03 -12.36
N PHE A 504 9.34 -18.33 -13.32
CA PHE A 504 7.95 -18.53 -13.67
C PHE A 504 7.70 -19.92 -14.24
N SER A 505 6.58 -20.55 -13.84
CA SER A 505 6.11 -21.81 -14.40
C SER A 505 4.58 -21.91 -14.32
N GLY A 506 4.01 -22.81 -15.12
CA GLY A 506 2.56 -22.89 -15.27
C GLY A 506 1.99 -21.65 -15.95
N THR A 507 0.80 -21.20 -15.53
CA THR A 507 0.14 -20.01 -16.08
C THR A 507 -0.03 -18.96 -14.98
N THR A 508 0.64 -17.82 -15.13
CA THR A 508 0.38 -16.63 -14.31
C THR A 508 -0.76 -15.84 -14.96
N THR A 509 -1.81 -15.59 -14.22
CA THR A 509 -3.06 -15.00 -14.75
C THR A 509 -3.29 -13.60 -14.17
N ILE A 510 -3.60 -12.64 -15.05
CA ILE A 510 -4.12 -11.32 -14.72
C ILE A 510 -5.46 -11.20 -15.46
N ALA A 511 -6.57 -11.11 -14.72
CA ALA A 511 -7.87 -11.23 -15.36
C ALA A 511 -8.97 -10.37 -14.74
N ARG A 512 -9.67 -9.61 -15.57
CA ARG A 512 -10.82 -8.79 -15.13
C ARG A 512 -10.45 -7.74 -14.06
N ASP A 513 -9.27 -7.13 -14.23
CA ASP A 513 -8.78 -6.11 -13.31
C ASP A 513 -8.97 -4.70 -13.88
N ASP A 514 -9.07 -3.72 -12.98
CA ASP A 514 -9.05 -2.29 -13.31
C ASP A 514 -7.79 -1.64 -12.76
N ILE A 515 -7.09 -0.87 -13.60
CA ILE A 515 -5.97 -0.04 -13.19
C ILE A 515 -6.29 1.41 -13.54
N VAL A 516 -6.41 2.25 -12.52
CA VAL A 516 -6.78 3.65 -12.66
C VAL A 516 -5.67 4.55 -12.12
N ARG A 517 -5.17 5.48 -12.93
CA ARG A 517 -4.15 6.49 -12.54
C ARG A 517 -2.90 5.89 -11.89
N ALA A 518 -2.44 4.72 -12.35
CA ALA A 518 -1.22 4.09 -11.85
C ALA A 518 -0.06 4.18 -12.87
N GLY A 519 1.13 3.78 -12.45
CA GLY A 519 2.39 4.01 -13.12
C GLY A 519 3.01 5.33 -12.66
N GLY A 520 4.33 5.39 -12.63
CA GLY A 520 5.05 6.58 -12.17
C GLY A 520 6.54 6.47 -12.46
N ASP A 521 7.34 7.34 -11.86
CA ASP A 521 8.78 7.30 -12.01
C ASP A 521 9.46 6.79 -10.74
N MET A 522 10.29 5.78 -10.89
CA MET A 522 11.14 5.29 -9.83
C MET A 522 12.41 4.65 -10.39
N PHE A 523 13.55 4.87 -9.73
CA PHE A 523 14.87 4.35 -10.15
C PHE A 523 15.23 4.68 -11.62
N THR A 524 14.93 5.90 -12.06
CA THR A 524 15.15 6.40 -13.42
C THR A 524 14.33 5.71 -14.52
N THR A 525 13.31 4.94 -14.15
CA THR A 525 12.41 4.25 -15.08
C THR A 525 11.02 4.86 -14.97
N SER A 526 10.41 5.17 -16.12
CA SER A 526 8.99 5.57 -16.22
C SER A 526 8.13 4.32 -16.40
N TRP A 527 7.52 3.88 -15.33
CA TRP A 527 6.77 2.63 -15.25
C TRP A 527 5.37 2.74 -15.86
N GLY A 528 4.96 1.72 -16.59
CA GLY A 528 3.60 1.61 -17.13
C GLY A 528 2.60 1.09 -16.09
N ALA A 529 1.30 1.21 -16.38
CA ALA A 529 0.24 0.74 -15.48
C ALA A 529 0.28 -0.79 -15.29
N LEU A 530 0.39 -1.57 -16.35
CA LEU A 530 0.79 -2.97 -16.32
C LEU A 530 2.23 -3.07 -16.79
N THR A 531 3.11 -3.65 -16.00
CA THR A 531 4.52 -3.85 -16.41
C THR A 531 4.92 -5.31 -16.30
N ILE A 532 5.59 -5.80 -17.35
CA ILE A 532 6.26 -7.10 -17.37
C ILE A 532 7.75 -6.85 -17.48
N ALA A 533 8.52 -7.27 -16.45
CA ALA A 533 9.92 -6.90 -16.29
C ALA A 533 10.81 -8.14 -16.08
N GLY A 534 11.83 -8.28 -16.94
CA GLY A 534 12.87 -9.30 -16.80
C GLY A 534 14.17 -8.70 -16.29
N THR A 535 14.23 -8.32 -15.02
CA THR A 535 15.32 -7.53 -14.46
C THR A 535 16.42 -8.34 -13.79
N GLN A 536 16.14 -9.55 -13.35
CA GLN A 536 17.12 -10.45 -12.74
C GLN A 536 17.85 -11.30 -13.80
N GLN A 537 19.12 -11.58 -13.55
CA GLN A 537 19.91 -12.47 -14.40
C GLN A 537 19.79 -13.92 -13.96
N ALA A 538 19.57 -14.85 -14.92
CA ALA A 538 19.73 -16.29 -14.79
C ALA A 538 18.59 -17.08 -14.12
N ALA A 539 17.42 -16.53 -13.94
CA ALA A 539 16.25 -17.30 -13.48
C ALA A 539 15.51 -17.99 -14.64
N GLY A 540 15.69 -17.52 -15.87
CA GLY A 540 15.04 -18.05 -17.07
C GLY A 540 13.94 -17.09 -17.59
N PRO A 541 13.30 -17.42 -18.72
CA PRO A 541 12.32 -16.52 -19.33
C PRO A 541 11.09 -16.33 -18.44
N ILE A 542 10.52 -15.12 -18.51
CA ILE A 542 9.15 -14.89 -18.07
C ILE A 542 8.21 -15.51 -19.09
N SER A 543 7.56 -16.59 -18.73
CA SER A 543 6.70 -17.35 -19.65
C SER A 543 5.37 -17.72 -19.05
N GLY A 544 4.37 -17.98 -19.91
CA GLY A 544 3.04 -18.41 -19.49
C GLY A 544 2.20 -17.32 -18.81
N VAL A 545 2.50 -16.03 -19.03
CA VAL A 545 1.69 -14.92 -18.54
C VAL A 545 0.51 -14.69 -19.47
N GLN A 546 -0.70 -14.69 -18.92
CA GLN A 546 -1.96 -14.42 -19.63
C GLN A 546 -2.66 -13.23 -18.97
N VAL A 547 -2.94 -12.21 -19.78
CA VAL A 547 -3.68 -11.01 -19.37
C VAL A 547 -4.99 -10.99 -20.14
N SER A 548 -6.13 -10.91 -19.46
CA SER A 548 -7.45 -10.87 -20.10
C SER A 548 -8.41 -9.91 -19.42
N ASP A 549 -9.27 -9.28 -20.20
CA ASP A 549 -10.33 -8.39 -19.72
C ASP A 549 -9.82 -7.26 -18.80
N LEU A 550 -8.58 -6.80 -19.02
CA LEU A 550 -7.95 -5.72 -18.26
C LEU A 550 -8.43 -4.36 -18.79
N VAL A 551 -8.78 -3.46 -17.88
CA VAL A 551 -9.07 -2.06 -18.18
C VAL A 551 -8.01 -1.17 -17.54
N VAL A 552 -7.37 -0.33 -18.34
CA VAL A 552 -6.40 0.68 -17.89
C VAL A 552 -6.95 2.06 -18.24
N THR A 553 -7.07 2.92 -17.23
CA THR A 553 -7.59 4.28 -17.39
C THR A 553 -6.60 5.30 -16.83
N SER A 554 -6.26 6.30 -17.63
CA SER A 554 -5.44 7.46 -17.23
C SER A 554 -4.10 7.08 -16.59
N ALA A 555 -3.43 6.03 -17.08
CA ALA A 555 -2.09 5.68 -16.63
C ALA A 555 -1.16 6.90 -16.70
N THR A 556 -0.26 7.06 -15.72
CA THR A 556 0.69 8.18 -15.68
C THR A 556 1.60 8.17 -16.91
N HIS A 557 2.08 7.01 -17.31
CA HIS A 557 2.90 6.78 -18.50
C HIS A 557 2.19 5.88 -19.50
N SER A 558 2.74 4.72 -19.83
CA SER A 558 2.12 3.78 -20.77
C SER A 558 1.09 2.88 -20.09
N GLY A 559 0.13 2.40 -20.88
CA GLY A 559 -0.84 1.43 -20.39
C GLY A 559 -0.22 0.07 -20.10
N VAL A 560 0.60 -0.44 -21.03
CA VAL A 560 1.38 -1.68 -20.87
C VAL A 560 2.84 -1.38 -21.18
N PHE A 561 3.74 -1.84 -20.33
CA PHE A 561 5.19 -1.65 -20.49
C PHE A 561 5.94 -2.97 -20.45
N PHE A 562 6.83 -3.17 -21.42
CA PHE A 562 7.74 -4.32 -21.47
C PHE A 562 9.17 -3.85 -21.31
N VAL A 563 9.85 -4.38 -20.30
CA VAL A 563 11.26 -4.11 -20.01
C VAL A 563 11.96 -5.41 -19.65
N GLY A 564 13.16 -5.66 -20.14
CA GLY A 564 13.80 -6.95 -19.87
C GLY A 564 15.27 -6.95 -20.27
N PRO A 565 16.12 -6.28 -19.47
CA PRO A 565 17.54 -6.23 -19.80
C PRO A 565 18.26 -7.57 -19.65
N LYS A 566 17.62 -8.58 -19.01
CA LYS A 566 18.29 -9.83 -18.66
C LYS A 566 17.53 -11.09 -19.04
N ASP A 567 16.23 -11.15 -18.75
CA ASP A 567 15.41 -12.33 -19.04
C ASP A 567 14.41 -12.04 -20.16
N PRO A 568 14.27 -12.91 -21.17
CA PRO A 568 13.29 -12.72 -22.24
C PRO A 568 11.85 -12.92 -21.72
N ILE A 569 10.91 -12.18 -22.31
CA ILE A 569 9.48 -12.33 -22.09
C ILE A 569 8.93 -13.19 -23.22
N GLU A 570 8.48 -14.41 -22.89
CA GLU A 570 8.08 -15.40 -23.89
C GLU A 570 6.60 -15.75 -23.79
N SER A 571 5.92 -15.80 -24.95
CA SER A 571 4.55 -16.32 -25.05
C SER A 571 3.51 -15.60 -24.18
N LEU A 572 3.66 -14.28 -24.00
CA LEU A 572 2.69 -13.47 -23.29
C LEU A 572 1.46 -13.20 -24.17
N SER A 573 0.26 -13.32 -23.63
CA SER A 573 -0.98 -12.93 -24.27
C SER A 573 -1.63 -11.73 -23.61
N LEU A 574 -2.19 -10.82 -24.43
CA LEU A 574 -3.06 -9.72 -24.05
C LEU A 574 -4.39 -9.91 -24.78
N ASP A 575 -5.42 -10.37 -24.08
CA ASP A 575 -6.73 -10.65 -24.65
C ASP A 575 -7.79 -9.70 -24.09
N ASN A 576 -8.50 -8.97 -24.97
CA ASN A 576 -9.55 -8.02 -24.59
C ASN A 576 -9.07 -6.96 -23.57
N VAL A 577 -7.97 -6.27 -23.89
CA VAL A 577 -7.38 -5.22 -23.04
C VAL A 577 -7.80 -3.84 -23.55
N THR A 578 -8.41 -3.04 -22.68
CA THR A 578 -8.79 -1.65 -23.00
C THR A 578 -7.86 -0.68 -22.27
N ILE A 579 -7.24 0.22 -23.03
CA ILE A 579 -6.34 1.26 -22.52
C ILE A 579 -6.89 2.61 -22.96
N SER A 580 -7.28 3.44 -22.01
CA SER A 580 -7.82 4.77 -22.27
C SER A 580 -6.97 5.85 -21.61
N GLN A 581 -6.67 6.92 -22.37
CA GLN A 581 -5.96 8.11 -21.91
C GLN A 581 -4.61 7.83 -21.19
N PRO A 582 -3.76 6.89 -21.67
CA PRO A 582 -2.43 6.76 -21.07
C PRO A 582 -1.63 8.04 -21.33
N GLY A 583 -0.82 8.46 -20.35
CA GLY A 583 -0.03 9.70 -20.43
C GLY A 583 0.98 9.71 -21.57
N THR A 584 1.44 8.53 -22.00
CA THR A 584 2.34 8.39 -23.16
C THR A 584 1.75 7.45 -24.20
N TYR A 585 2.09 6.18 -24.21
CA TYR A 585 1.69 5.17 -25.21
C TYR A 585 0.69 4.18 -24.62
N GLY A 586 -0.11 3.57 -25.47
CA GLY A 586 -0.91 2.41 -25.06
C GLY A 586 -0.03 1.23 -24.66
N ILE A 587 0.91 0.88 -25.55
CA ILE A 587 1.91 -0.17 -25.35
C ILE A 587 3.29 0.44 -25.57
N ASP A 588 4.19 0.26 -24.63
CA ASP A 588 5.58 0.69 -24.73
C ASP A 588 6.54 -0.50 -24.56
N VAL A 589 7.59 -0.56 -25.36
CA VAL A 589 8.60 -1.61 -25.34
C VAL A 589 9.96 -0.96 -25.20
N ASP A 590 10.61 -1.17 -24.07
CA ASP A 590 11.94 -0.64 -23.78
C ASP A 590 13.00 -1.20 -24.73
N PRO A 591 14.06 -0.45 -25.07
CA PRO A 591 15.15 -0.94 -25.91
C PRO A 591 15.83 -2.22 -25.42
N SER A 592 15.76 -2.52 -24.11
CA SER A 592 16.36 -3.72 -23.50
C SER A 592 15.45 -4.95 -23.59
N ALA A 593 14.18 -4.80 -23.90
CA ALA A 593 13.23 -5.90 -23.93
C ALA A 593 13.55 -6.92 -25.03
N SER A 594 13.40 -8.20 -24.73
CA SER A 594 13.52 -9.28 -25.69
C SER A 594 12.37 -10.31 -25.54
N GLY A 595 12.00 -10.96 -26.64
CA GLY A 595 10.92 -11.96 -26.65
C GLY A 595 9.71 -11.59 -27.48
N SER A 596 8.49 -11.82 -26.98
CA SER A 596 7.27 -11.52 -27.72
C SER A 596 6.02 -11.44 -26.87
N ALA A 597 5.07 -10.62 -27.33
CA ALA A 597 3.69 -10.58 -26.83
C ALA A 597 2.72 -10.66 -28.01
N THR A 598 1.52 -11.22 -27.76
CA THR A 598 0.43 -11.27 -28.75
C THR A 598 -0.79 -10.57 -28.19
N GLY A 599 -1.28 -9.55 -28.91
CA GLY A 599 -2.49 -8.82 -28.55
C GLY A 599 -3.68 -9.25 -29.40
N THR A 600 -4.81 -9.57 -28.78
CA THR A 600 -6.10 -9.86 -29.43
C THR A 600 -7.18 -9.03 -28.75
N GLY A 601 -7.96 -8.26 -29.50
CA GLY A 601 -8.98 -7.39 -28.91
C GLY A 601 -8.41 -6.23 -28.06
N VAL A 602 -7.13 -5.86 -28.26
CA VAL A 602 -6.52 -4.73 -27.54
C VAL A 602 -6.95 -3.42 -28.18
N VAL A 603 -7.52 -2.53 -27.39
CA VAL A 603 -8.04 -1.22 -27.80
C VAL A 603 -7.29 -0.11 -27.06
N VAL A 604 -6.68 0.81 -27.80
CA VAL A 604 -6.04 2.00 -27.24
C VAL A 604 -6.78 3.25 -27.70
N THR A 605 -7.12 4.13 -26.78
CA THR A 605 -7.78 5.40 -27.06
C THR A 605 -7.06 6.56 -26.41
N ASN A 606 -6.95 7.69 -27.12
CA ASN A 606 -6.42 8.97 -26.63
C ASN A 606 -5.04 8.87 -25.96
N PRO A 607 -4.01 8.23 -26.60
CA PRO A 607 -2.67 8.19 -26.02
C PRO A 607 -2.00 9.57 -26.04
N GLY A 608 -1.43 10.01 -24.92
CA GLY A 608 -0.82 11.33 -24.74
C GLY A 608 0.33 11.61 -25.71
N ALA A 609 1.11 10.59 -26.09
CA ALA A 609 2.18 10.71 -27.09
C ALA A 609 1.66 10.69 -28.54
N GLY A 610 0.36 10.58 -28.77
CA GLY A 610 -0.26 10.53 -30.08
C GLY A 610 -0.07 9.20 -30.85
N ALA A 611 0.58 8.20 -30.25
CA ALA A 611 0.78 6.87 -30.83
C ALA A 611 0.41 5.78 -29.81
N GLY A 612 -0.34 4.76 -30.27
CA GLY A 612 -0.77 3.66 -29.40
C GLY A 612 0.34 2.64 -29.10
N LEU A 613 1.35 2.51 -29.97
CA LEU A 613 2.47 1.60 -29.79
C LEU A 613 3.79 2.35 -29.98
N ASN A 614 4.71 2.18 -29.05
CA ASN A 614 6.12 2.53 -29.17
C ASN A 614 6.97 1.28 -28.95
N ASN A 615 7.48 0.67 -30.02
CA ASN A 615 8.40 -0.45 -29.89
C ASN A 615 9.83 0.00 -30.19
N GLN A 616 10.65 0.16 -29.16
CA GLN A 616 12.05 0.60 -29.27
C GLN A 616 13.01 -0.58 -29.50
N ALA A 617 12.53 -1.82 -29.41
CA ALA A 617 13.32 -3.05 -29.63
C ALA A 617 12.76 -3.94 -30.78
N PRO A 618 12.41 -3.41 -31.97
CA PRO A 618 11.60 -4.14 -32.95
C PRO A 618 12.30 -5.38 -33.58
N THR A 619 13.60 -5.54 -33.36
CA THR A 619 14.35 -6.73 -33.79
C THR A 619 14.53 -7.77 -32.69
N MET A 620 14.30 -7.40 -31.45
CA MET A 620 14.46 -8.26 -30.28
C MET A 620 13.12 -8.63 -29.63
N PHE A 621 12.14 -7.74 -29.67
CA PHE A 621 10.82 -7.95 -29.10
C PHE A 621 9.74 -7.83 -30.16
N MET A 622 8.96 -8.90 -30.37
CA MET A 622 7.88 -8.91 -31.35
C MET A 622 6.53 -8.65 -30.68
N VAL A 623 5.83 -7.61 -31.13
CA VAL A 623 4.43 -7.36 -30.77
C VAL A 623 3.54 -7.88 -31.89
N ASN A 624 2.94 -9.07 -31.70
CA ASN A 624 2.06 -9.71 -32.67
C ASN A 624 0.62 -9.19 -32.51
N ARG A 625 0.00 -8.86 -33.64
CA ARG A 625 -1.39 -8.39 -33.66
C ARG A 625 -2.35 -9.49 -34.12
N GLY A 626 -3.19 -9.97 -33.21
CA GLY A 626 -4.34 -10.80 -33.50
C GLY A 626 -5.54 -10.01 -34.04
N ALA A 627 -6.71 -10.60 -34.00
CA ALA A 627 -7.95 -9.95 -34.45
C ALA A 627 -8.48 -8.94 -33.43
N GLY A 628 -9.30 -7.99 -33.86
CA GLY A 628 -10.03 -7.07 -32.97
C GLY A 628 -9.24 -5.92 -32.37
N ASN A 629 -7.96 -5.76 -32.73
CA ASN A 629 -7.12 -4.68 -32.22
C ASN A 629 -7.43 -3.33 -32.89
N SER A 630 -7.31 -2.24 -32.12
CA SER A 630 -7.47 -0.88 -32.65
C SER A 630 -6.67 0.16 -31.86
N GLY A 631 -6.27 1.25 -32.51
CA GLY A 631 -5.63 2.42 -31.86
C GLY A 631 -4.13 2.29 -31.55
N TRP A 632 -3.47 1.18 -31.94
CA TRP A 632 -2.04 0.96 -31.70
C TRP A 632 -1.33 0.22 -32.83
#